data_328fce4befaf86017c335d166167fd20
#
_entry.id   328fce4befaf86017c335d166167fd20
#
_cell.length_a   1.000
_cell.length_b   1.000
_cell.length_c   1.000
_cell.angle_alpha   90.00
_cell.angle_beta   90.00
_cell.angle_gamma   90.00
#
_symmetry.space_group_name_H-M   'P 1'
#
loop_
_entity.id
_entity.type
_entity.pdbx_description
1 polymer ?
#
loop_
_entity_poly.entity_id
_entity_poly.type
_entity_poly.pdbx_seq_one_letter_code
_entity_poly.pdbx_strand_id
1 'polypeptide(L)'
;DRNQKLCVAICPGTGYYADPSSRQCETACTNSSYFADQSTSSCVLTCPASQSTFGDPSSYTCVTVCTNNLFADNYTRRCVVQCPASVATFGYDQDWTCLATCPTGWFSYNITRMCVTGCPTPYFADSDRKACV
;
A
#
# COMPACT_ATOMS: atom_id res chain seq x y z
N ASP A 1 16.81 -1.70 23.67
CA ASP A 1 17.70 -2.46 22.78
C ASP A 1 17.94 -3.85 23.37
N ARG A 2 17.49 -4.90 22.64
CA ARG A 2 17.57 -6.29 23.12
C ARG A 2 19.01 -6.79 23.21
N ASN A 3 19.84 -6.43 22.22
CA ASN A 3 21.22 -6.92 22.14
C ASN A 3 22.12 -6.30 23.19
N GLN A 4 21.93 -5.03 23.50
CA GLN A 4 22.75 -4.26 24.43
C GLN A 4 22.12 -4.16 25.81
N LYS A 5 20.86 -4.61 25.98
CA LYS A 5 20.12 -4.49 27.26
C LYS A 5 20.04 -3.05 27.77
N LEU A 6 19.98 -2.08 26.84
CA LEU A 6 19.89 -0.66 27.12
C LEU A 6 18.58 -0.09 26.62
N CYS A 7 18.07 0.93 27.32
CA CYS A 7 16.96 1.73 26.83
C CYS A 7 17.51 2.77 25.86
N VAL A 8 16.98 2.81 24.65
CA VAL A 8 17.40 3.76 23.60
C VAL A 8 16.19 4.48 23.05
N ALA A 9 16.39 5.73 22.63
CA ALA A 9 15.33 6.52 22.01
C ALA A 9 15.05 6.10 20.56
N ILE A 10 16.11 5.65 19.87
CA ILE A 10 16.05 5.20 18.47
C ILE A 10 16.80 3.87 18.39
N CYS A 11 16.22 2.91 17.69
CA CYS A 11 16.89 1.62 17.50
C CYS A 11 18.15 1.79 16.66
N PRO A 12 19.29 1.25 17.12
CA PRO A 12 20.55 1.40 16.41
C PRO A 12 20.64 0.46 15.20
N GLY A 13 21.36 0.91 14.18
CA GLY A 13 21.66 0.11 13.00
C GLY A 13 20.50 -0.03 12.04
N THR A 14 20.77 -0.66 10.91
CA THR A 14 19.76 -1.01 9.91
C THR A 14 19.12 -2.35 10.24
N GLY A 15 17.84 -2.51 9.92
CA GLY A 15 17.13 -3.75 10.14
C GLY A 15 16.57 -3.95 11.54
N TYR A 16 16.64 -2.92 12.39
CA TYR A 16 16.01 -2.92 13.71
C TYR A 16 14.94 -1.84 13.77
N TYR A 17 13.82 -2.17 14.39
CA TYR A 17 12.63 -1.32 14.43
C TYR A 17 12.13 -1.21 15.87
N ALA A 18 11.84 0.00 16.31
CA ALA A 18 11.22 0.22 17.62
C ALA A 18 9.79 -0.30 17.59
N ASP A 19 9.54 -1.39 18.28
CA ASP A 19 8.23 -2.05 18.30
C ASP A 19 7.44 -1.62 19.53
N PRO A 20 6.32 -0.88 19.37
CA PRO A 20 5.53 -0.44 20.52
C PRO A 20 4.84 -1.59 21.24
N SER A 21 4.64 -2.73 20.59
CA SER A 21 4.02 -3.90 21.21
C SER A 21 4.92 -4.60 22.18
N SER A 22 6.19 -4.82 21.80
CA SER A 22 7.18 -5.46 22.66
C SER A 22 7.99 -4.47 23.49
N ARG A 23 7.98 -3.18 23.09
CA ARG A 23 8.81 -2.11 23.67
C ARG A 23 10.30 -2.39 23.55
N GLN A 24 10.69 -3.08 22.49
CA GLN A 24 12.07 -3.44 22.18
C GLN A 24 12.41 -3.11 20.74
N CYS A 25 13.70 -3.08 20.44
CA CYS A 25 14.16 -3.05 19.06
C CYS A 25 14.09 -4.46 18.49
N GLU A 26 13.29 -4.64 17.48
CA GLU A 26 13.02 -5.94 16.86
C GLU A 26 13.49 -5.96 15.40
N THR A 27 13.81 -7.12 14.89
CA THR A 27 14.15 -7.29 13.46
C THR A 27 12.90 -7.33 12.57
N ALA A 28 11.72 -7.58 13.17
CA ALA A 28 10.43 -7.55 12.51
C ALA A 28 9.38 -7.11 13.51
N CYS A 29 8.31 -6.47 13.05
CA CYS A 29 7.23 -6.07 13.94
C CYS A 29 6.50 -7.31 14.47
N THR A 30 6.30 -7.38 15.79
CA THR A 30 5.68 -8.54 16.43
C THR A 30 4.18 -8.59 16.29
N ASN A 31 3.55 -7.41 16.08
CA ASN A 31 2.10 -7.31 15.89
C ASN A 31 1.80 -7.13 14.40
N SER A 32 0.96 -7.98 13.84
CA SER A 32 0.60 -7.98 12.41
C SER A 32 -0.16 -6.73 11.95
N SER A 33 -0.59 -5.86 12.87
CA SER A 33 -1.19 -4.57 12.53
C SER A 33 -0.17 -3.49 12.21
N TYR A 34 1.11 -3.75 12.44
CA TYR A 34 2.19 -2.79 12.23
C TYR A 34 3.06 -3.18 11.03
N PHE A 35 3.66 -2.17 10.43
CA PHE A 35 4.60 -2.32 9.33
C PHE A 35 5.96 -1.76 9.74
N ALA A 36 7.03 -2.46 9.41
CA ALA A 36 8.39 -2.00 9.67
C ALA A 36 8.75 -0.89 8.70
N ASP A 37 8.98 0.30 9.22
CA ASP A 37 9.34 1.48 8.44
C ASP A 37 10.82 1.79 8.62
N GLN A 38 11.59 1.62 7.55
CA GLN A 38 13.03 1.86 7.56
C GLN A 38 13.37 3.33 7.74
N SER A 39 12.54 4.24 7.25
CA SER A 39 12.81 5.67 7.33
C SER A 39 12.78 6.20 8.76
N THR A 40 11.96 5.62 9.62
CA THR A 40 11.85 6.00 11.03
C THR A 40 12.46 4.96 11.97
N SER A 41 12.90 3.81 11.44
CA SER A 41 13.37 2.66 12.23
C SER A 41 12.36 2.25 13.31
N SER A 42 11.08 2.26 12.95
CA SER A 42 9.97 1.99 13.86
C SER A 42 8.92 1.11 13.20
N CYS A 43 8.18 0.38 14.03
CA CYS A 43 6.95 -0.28 13.59
C CYS A 43 5.82 0.75 13.61
N VAL A 44 5.15 0.94 12.49
CA VAL A 44 4.11 1.96 12.32
C VAL A 44 2.80 1.33 11.89
N LEU A 45 1.68 1.92 12.32
CA LEU A 45 0.34 1.49 11.87
C LEU A 45 0.08 1.89 10.43
N THR A 46 0.63 3.06 10.03
CA THR A 46 0.45 3.61 8.68
C THR A 46 1.81 4.05 8.15
N CYS A 47 2.17 3.57 6.98
CA CYS A 47 3.42 3.96 6.34
C CYS A 47 3.40 5.43 5.95
N PRO A 48 4.54 6.17 6.10
CA PRO A 48 4.54 7.62 5.91
C PRO A 48 4.26 8.03 4.45
N ALA A 49 3.30 8.91 4.25
CA ALA A 49 3.00 9.48 2.93
C ALA A 49 4.16 10.34 2.41
N SER A 50 4.92 10.97 3.32
CA SER A 50 6.09 11.79 2.96
C SER A 50 7.21 10.98 2.30
N GLN A 51 7.26 9.68 2.56
CA GLN A 51 8.22 8.75 1.95
C GLN A 51 7.63 7.98 0.77
N SER A 52 6.36 8.24 0.43
CA SER A 52 5.63 7.53 -0.63
C SER A 52 5.65 6.02 -0.45
N THR A 53 5.49 5.55 0.80
CA THR A 53 5.52 4.13 1.12
C THR A 53 4.13 3.59 1.47
N PHE A 54 3.98 2.28 1.29
CA PHE A 54 2.74 1.54 1.48
C PHE A 54 3.02 0.27 2.27
N GLY A 55 2.11 -0.08 3.17
CA GLY A 55 2.26 -1.29 3.97
C GLY A 55 2.04 -2.54 3.13
N ASP A 56 3.05 -3.37 3.02
CA ASP A 56 2.98 -4.63 2.29
C ASP A 56 2.54 -5.74 3.24
N PRO A 57 1.36 -6.34 3.04
CA PRO A 57 0.86 -7.39 3.93
C PRO A 57 1.64 -8.71 3.83
N SER A 58 2.45 -8.89 2.77
CA SER A 58 3.27 -10.10 2.62
C SER A 58 4.52 -10.06 3.50
N SER A 59 5.18 -8.90 3.57
CA SER A 59 6.43 -8.72 4.32
C SER A 59 6.27 -7.94 5.61
N TYR A 60 5.11 -7.30 5.82
CA TYR A 60 4.85 -6.39 6.95
C TYR A 60 5.88 -5.27 7.04
N THR A 61 6.29 -4.77 5.87
CA THR A 61 7.21 -3.63 5.76
C THR A 61 6.58 -2.51 4.93
N CYS A 62 7.08 -1.29 5.12
CA CYS A 62 6.71 -0.16 4.27
C CYS A 62 7.55 -0.23 2.99
N VAL A 63 6.88 -0.29 1.84
CA VAL A 63 7.53 -0.43 0.52
C VAL A 63 7.16 0.73 -0.38
N THR A 64 8.03 1.08 -1.31
CA THR A 64 7.76 2.14 -2.30
C THR A 64 6.96 1.63 -3.48
N VAL A 65 7.03 0.33 -3.77
CA VAL A 65 6.32 -0.32 -4.87
C VAL A 65 5.67 -1.60 -4.34
N CYS A 66 4.37 -1.74 -4.57
CA CYS A 66 3.65 -2.95 -4.21
C CYS A 66 3.98 -4.07 -5.19
N THR A 67 4.15 -5.28 -4.67
CA THR A 67 4.49 -6.48 -5.44
C THR A 67 3.36 -7.51 -5.38
N ASN A 68 3.53 -8.65 -6.03
CA ASN A 68 2.57 -9.77 -6.01
C ASN A 68 1.16 -9.38 -6.50
N ASN A 69 1.09 -8.55 -7.54
CA ASN A 69 -0.15 -8.08 -8.14
C ASN A 69 -1.05 -7.30 -7.16
N LEU A 70 -0.43 -6.61 -6.20
CA LEU A 70 -1.11 -5.72 -5.29
C LEU A 70 -1.03 -4.28 -5.77
N PHE A 71 -2.04 -3.49 -5.47
CA PHE A 71 -2.13 -2.09 -5.87
C PHE A 71 -1.81 -1.18 -4.68
N ALA A 72 -1.03 -0.13 -4.92
CA ALA A 72 -0.73 0.88 -3.92
C ALA A 72 -1.94 1.80 -3.73
N ASP A 73 -2.52 1.76 -2.54
CA ASP A 73 -3.70 2.56 -2.19
C ASP A 73 -3.29 3.74 -1.32
N ASN A 74 -3.49 4.96 -1.86
CA ASN A 74 -3.14 6.20 -1.16
C ASN A 74 -4.00 6.49 0.07
N TYR A 75 -5.21 5.95 0.14
CA TYR A 75 -6.11 6.21 1.27
C TYR A 75 -5.72 5.41 2.51
N THR A 76 -5.45 4.13 2.34
CA THR A 76 -5.07 3.26 3.46
C THR A 76 -3.57 3.21 3.67
N ARG A 77 -2.79 3.72 2.72
CA ARG A 77 -1.32 3.60 2.69
C ARG A 77 -0.88 2.13 2.75
N ARG A 78 -1.63 1.26 2.08
CA ARG A 78 -1.35 -0.18 2.02
C ARG A 78 -1.39 -0.70 0.60
N CYS A 79 -0.67 -1.80 0.38
CA CYS A 79 -0.82 -2.59 -0.82
C CYS A 79 -2.09 -3.43 -0.69
N VAL A 80 -3.00 -3.32 -1.65
CA VAL A 80 -4.33 -3.95 -1.60
C VAL A 80 -4.55 -4.85 -2.81
N VAL A 81 -5.33 -5.91 -2.63
CA VAL A 81 -5.71 -6.82 -3.73
C VAL A 81 -6.67 -6.12 -4.69
N GLN A 82 -7.57 -5.31 -4.14
CA GLN A 82 -8.58 -4.59 -4.92
C GLN A 82 -8.69 -3.17 -4.37
N CYS A 83 -8.73 -2.19 -5.28
CA CYS A 83 -8.87 -0.79 -4.87
C CYS A 83 -10.24 -0.54 -4.24
N PRO A 84 -10.30 0.28 -3.16
CA PRO A 84 -11.54 0.41 -2.40
C PRO A 84 -12.66 1.11 -3.18
N ALA A 85 -13.85 0.52 -3.17
CA ALA A 85 -15.05 1.11 -3.76
C ALA A 85 -15.53 2.34 -2.98
N SER A 86 -15.27 2.38 -1.67
CA SER A 86 -15.71 3.47 -0.80
C SER A 86 -15.11 4.82 -1.18
N VAL A 87 -13.92 4.82 -1.78
CA VAL A 87 -13.24 6.03 -2.25
C VAL A 87 -13.20 6.12 -3.78
N ALA A 88 -13.97 5.26 -4.46
CA ALA A 88 -14.14 5.25 -5.91
C ALA A 88 -12.82 5.19 -6.69
N THR A 89 -11.90 4.32 -6.26
CA THR A 89 -10.63 4.11 -6.96
C THR A 89 -10.61 2.80 -7.73
N PHE A 90 -9.77 2.77 -8.75
CA PHE A 90 -9.65 1.63 -9.69
C PHE A 90 -8.19 1.26 -9.86
N GLY A 91 -7.91 -0.04 -9.93
CA GLY A 91 -6.56 -0.55 -10.08
C GLY A 91 -6.03 -0.35 -11.49
N TYR A 92 -4.90 0.32 -11.61
CA TYR A 92 -4.20 0.50 -12.88
C TYR A 92 -2.97 -0.42 -12.87
N ASP A 93 -2.99 -1.45 -13.69
CA ASP A 93 -2.00 -2.53 -13.63
C ASP A 93 -0.68 -2.21 -14.34
N GLN A 94 -0.55 -1.05 -14.97
CA GLN A 94 0.71 -0.64 -15.59
C GLN A 94 1.73 -0.15 -14.55
N ASP A 95 1.25 0.41 -13.46
CA ASP A 95 2.11 0.87 -12.35
C ASP A 95 1.65 0.38 -10.98
N TRP A 96 0.64 -0.48 -10.95
CA TRP A 96 0.10 -1.10 -9.73
C TRP A 96 -0.32 -0.08 -8.68
N THR A 97 -1.07 0.92 -9.12
CA THR A 97 -1.65 1.96 -8.25
C THR A 97 -3.16 1.98 -8.31
N CYS A 98 -3.79 2.50 -7.26
CA CYS A 98 -5.22 2.79 -7.25
C CYS A 98 -5.43 4.24 -7.71
N LEU A 99 -6.22 4.43 -8.76
CA LEU A 99 -6.48 5.75 -9.36
C LEU A 99 -7.95 6.11 -9.24
N ALA A 100 -8.23 7.38 -8.97
CA ALA A 100 -9.60 7.90 -8.96
C ALA A 100 -10.18 8.01 -10.38
N THR A 101 -9.32 8.28 -11.36
CA THR A 101 -9.69 8.39 -12.77
C THR A 101 -8.69 7.60 -13.60
N CYS A 102 -9.17 6.74 -14.49
CA CYS A 102 -8.31 5.96 -15.38
C CYS A 102 -7.64 6.88 -16.41
N PRO A 103 -6.40 6.56 -16.86
CA PRO A 103 -5.74 7.34 -17.88
C PRO A 103 -6.49 7.36 -19.22
N THR A 104 -6.12 8.31 -20.08
CA THR A 104 -6.71 8.41 -21.44
C THR A 104 -6.53 7.08 -22.18
N GLY A 105 -7.62 6.59 -22.78
CA GLY A 105 -7.64 5.29 -23.46
C GLY A 105 -7.96 4.12 -22.54
N TRP A 106 -8.12 4.38 -21.24
CA TRP A 106 -8.52 3.38 -20.26
C TRP A 106 -9.87 3.75 -19.65
N PHE A 107 -10.63 2.75 -19.21
CA PHE A 107 -11.99 2.92 -18.71
C PHE A 107 -12.13 2.22 -17.35
N SER A 108 -12.77 2.86 -16.39
CA SER A 108 -13.04 2.25 -15.09
C SER A 108 -14.14 1.20 -15.21
N TYR A 109 -13.86 0.00 -14.74
CA TYR A 109 -14.81 -1.10 -14.76
C TYR A 109 -15.20 -1.47 -13.34
N ASN A 110 -16.45 -1.21 -12.96
CA ASN A 110 -16.93 -1.34 -11.57
C ASN A 110 -16.91 -2.77 -11.05
N ILE A 111 -17.08 -3.77 -11.92
CA ILE A 111 -17.17 -5.17 -11.47
C ILE A 111 -15.84 -5.66 -10.90
N THR A 112 -14.73 -5.35 -11.59
CA THR A 112 -13.40 -5.78 -11.16
C THR A 112 -12.63 -4.70 -10.41
N ARG A 113 -13.16 -3.47 -10.36
CA ARG A 113 -12.47 -2.30 -9.78
C ARG A 113 -11.13 -2.02 -10.46
N MET A 114 -11.08 -2.24 -11.79
CA MET A 114 -9.87 -2.08 -12.60
C MET A 114 -10.07 -1.05 -13.69
N CYS A 115 -8.98 -0.40 -14.10
CA CYS A 115 -8.90 0.31 -15.36
C CYS A 115 -8.68 -0.71 -16.47
N VAL A 116 -9.49 -0.67 -17.52
CA VAL A 116 -9.44 -1.60 -18.65
C VAL A 116 -9.34 -0.84 -19.97
N THR A 117 -8.73 -1.44 -20.99
CA THR A 117 -8.62 -0.85 -22.32
C THR A 117 -9.85 -1.07 -23.17
N GLY A 118 -10.68 -2.05 -22.83
CA GLY A 118 -11.93 -2.36 -23.49
C GLY A 118 -12.95 -2.86 -22.48
N CYS A 119 -14.18 -2.36 -22.60
CA CYS A 119 -15.24 -2.73 -21.67
C CYS A 119 -15.81 -4.10 -22.05
N PRO A 120 -15.95 -5.04 -21.09
CA PRO A 120 -16.56 -6.34 -21.34
C PRO A 120 -18.06 -6.19 -21.68
N THR A 121 -18.55 -7.07 -22.54
CA THR A 121 -20.00 -7.16 -22.84
C THR A 121 -20.78 -7.43 -21.56
N PRO A 122 -21.90 -6.75 -21.29
CA PRO A 122 -22.68 -5.85 -22.16
C PRO A 122 -22.34 -4.35 -22.01
N TYR A 123 -21.21 -4.01 -21.43
CA TYR A 123 -20.82 -2.63 -21.14
C TYR A 123 -20.21 -1.94 -22.35
N PHE A 124 -20.32 -0.62 -22.37
CA PHE A 124 -19.77 0.23 -23.43
C PHE A 124 -18.78 1.23 -22.84
N ALA A 125 -17.73 1.54 -23.59
CA ALA A 125 -16.73 2.52 -23.19
C ALA A 125 -17.26 3.95 -23.41
N ASP A 126 -17.35 4.70 -22.32
CA ASP A 126 -17.71 6.13 -22.35
C ASP A 126 -16.41 6.95 -22.19
N SER A 127 -15.98 7.58 -23.29
CA SER A 127 -14.73 8.34 -23.31
C SER A 127 -14.80 9.62 -22.49
N ASP A 128 -15.96 10.23 -22.35
CA ASP A 128 -16.14 11.46 -21.57
C ASP A 128 -15.99 11.18 -20.07
N ARG A 129 -16.58 10.09 -19.62
CA ARG A 129 -16.51 9.66 -18.22
C ARG A 129 -15.31 8.76 -17.91
N LYS A 130 -14.64 8.28 -18.95
CA LYS A 130 -13.57 7.27 -18.83
C LYS A 130 -14.03 6.06 -18.01
N ALA A 131 -15.20 5.57 -18.33
CA ALA A 131 -15.85 4.49 -17.59
C ALA A 131 -16.58 3.53 -18.52
N CYS A 132 -16.71 2.29 -18.08
CA CYS A 132 -17.61 1.30 -18.68
C CYS A 132 -19.02 1.55 -18.17
N VAL A 133 -19.96 1.75 -19.07
CA VAL A 133 -21.35 2.08 -18.75
C VAL A 133 -22.32 1.06 -19.33
#